data_18e36fdea25835743498a1c01008d69d
#
_entry.id   18e36fdea25835743498a1c01008d69d
#
_cell.length_a   1.000
_cell.length_b   1.000
_cell.length_c   1.000
_cell.angle_alpha   90.00
_cell.angle_beta   90.00
_cell.angle_gamma   90.00
#
_symmetry.space_group_name_H-M   'P 1'
#
loop_
_entity.id
_entity.type
_entity.pdbx_description
1 polymer ?
#
loop_
_entity_poly.entity_id
_entity_poly.type
_entity_poly.pdbx_seq_one_letter_code
_entity_poly.pdbx_strand_id
1 'polypeptide(L)'
;MTSATTPDEKTATLYRMVMEDHVCPFGLKSKALLERNGFEVDDQWLTTRPETDAFQREHDVDTTPQTFIDGERIGGYDDLREYFGEYVPDADETSYRPVIAIFAVAFLMGLAVSWAAFGTIFTVRALEWFIAISMCLLGI
;
A
#
# COMPACT_ATOMS: atom_id res chain seq x y z
N MET A 1 38.66 -20.93 0.00
CA MET A 1 37.45 -21.34 -0.68
C MET A 1 36.82 -20.09 -1.28
N THR A 2 36.99 -19.96 -2.57
CA THR A 2 36.51 -18.79 -3.32
C THR A 2 35.02 -18.96 -3.55
N SER A 3 34.18 -18.16 -2.88
CA SER A 3 32.77 -18.06 -3.21
C SER A 3 32.67 -17.47 -4.61
N ALA A 4 32.32 -18.29 -5.57
CA ALA A 4 32.01 -17.85 -6.91
C ALA A 4 30.72 -16.99 -6.82
N THR A 5 30.90 -15.69 -6.90
CA THR A 5 29.80 -14.75 -7.14
C THR A 5 29.24 -15.08 -8.53
N THR A 6 28.05 -15.61 -8.55
CA THR A 6 27.30 -15.84 -9.81
C THR A 6 27.02 -14.47 -10.44
N PRO A 7 27.29 -14.22 -11.73
CA PRO A 7 27.27 -12.87 -12.31
C PRO A 7 25.89 -12.28 -12.59
N ASP A 8 24.85 -12.70 -11.91
CA ASP A 8 23.47 -12.19 -12.13
C ASP A 8 22.63 -12.10 -10.84
N GLU A 9 23.31 -12.00 -9.70
CA GLU A 9 22.62 -11.86 -8.42
C GLU A 9 22.37 -10.37 -8.18
N LYS A 10 21.13 -9.94 -8.46
CA LYS A 10 20.68 -8.57 -8.20
C LYS A 10 20.62 -8.34 -6.69
N THR A 11 21.47 -7.48 -6.17
CA THR A 11 21.53 -7.16 -4.74
C THR A 11 20.88 -5.81 -4.46
N ALA A 12 20.17 -5.72 -3.36
CA ALA A 12 19.60 -4.47 -2.87
C ALA A 12 19.86 -4.33 -1.37
N THR A 13 20.24 -3.15 -0.92
CA THR A 13 20.38 -2.83 0.50
C THR A 13 19.12 -2.07 0.96
N LEU A 14 18.49 -2.57 2.03
CA LEU A 14 17.29 -1.98 2.59
C LEU A 14 17.53 -1.53 4.02
N TYR A 15 17.47 -0.24 4.28
CA TYR A 15 17.49 0.33 5.61
C TYR A 15 16.06 0.51 6.13
N ARG A 16 15.72 -0.15 7.23
CA ARG A 16 14.38 -0.06 7.83
C ARG A 16 14.42 -0.02 9.34
N MET A 17 13.43 0.66 9.92
CA MET A 17 13.28 0.74 11.36
C MET A 17 12.72 -0.58 11.91
N VAL A 18 13.46 -1.18 12.87
CA VAL A 18 13.07 -2.38 13.61
C VAL A 18 13.37 -2.13 15.08
N MET A 19 12.42 -1.59 15.80
CA MET A 19 12.51 -1.34 17.24
C MET A 19 11.72 -2.41 18.01
N GLU A 20 12.00 -2.56 19.31
CA GLU A 20 11.35 -3.55 20.17
C GLU A 20 9.82 -3.41 20.18
N ASP A 21 9.34 -2.17 20.15
CA ASP A 21 7.92 -1.83 20.18
C ASP A 21 7.33 -1.48 18.81
N HIS A 22 8.16 -1.40 17.76
CA HIS A 22 7.71 -0.93 16.46
C HIS A 22 8.49 -1.52 15.29
N VAL A 23 7.80 -2.29 14.49
CA VAL A 23 8.31 -2.76 13.19
C VAL A 23 7.59 -1.98 12.07
N CYS A 24 8.35 -1.24 11.28
CA CYS A 24 7.79 -0.45 10.19
C CYS A 24 7.14 -1.35 9.12
N PRO A 25 5.82 -1.27 8.90
CA PRO A 25 5.14 -2.13 7.91
C PRO A 25 5.59 -1.83 6.47
N PHE A 26 5.98 -0.60 6.17
CA PHE A 26 6.51 -0.24 4.85
C PHE A 26 7.88 -0.88 4.60
N GLY A 27 8.72 -1.02 5.63
CA GLY A 27 9.98 -1.75 5.51
C GLY A 27 9.78 -3.23 5.16
N LEU A 28 8.79 -3.90 5.76
CA LEU A 28 8.43 -5.28 5.41
C LEU A 28 7.89 -5.39 3.99
N LYS A 29 7.08 -4.43 3.56
CA LYS A 29 6.55 -4.37 2.18
C LYS A 29 7.66 -4.15 1.16
N SER A 30 8.61 -3.25 1.44
CA SER A 30 9.78 -3.02 0.57
C SER A 30 10.61 -4.29 0.42
N LYS A 31 10.88 -4.99 1.53
CA LYS A 31 11.61 -6.26 1.51
C LYS A 31 10.90 -7.30 0.64
N ALA A 32 9.61 -7.55 0.89
CA ALA A 32 8.82 -8.50 0.11
C ALA A 32 8.75 -8.13 -1.38
N LEU A 33 8.71 -6.84 -1.71
CA LEU A 33 8.70 -6.36 -3.09
C LEU A 33 10.03 -6.64 -3.80
N LEU A 34 11.15 -6.41 -3.13
CA LEU A 34 12.49 -6.71 -3.66
C LEU A 34 12.68 -8.21 -3.88
N GLU A 35 12.37 -9.05 -2.88
CA GLU A 35 12.47 -10.50 -2.97
C GLU A 35 11.59 -11.07 -4.10
N ARG A 36 10.36 -10.54 -4.26
CA ARG A 36 9.45 -10.93 -5.34
C ARG A 36 10.01 -10.60 -6.74
N ASN A 37 10.81 -9.54 -6.86
CA ASN A 37 11.48 -9.15 -8.10
C ASN A 37 12.86 -9.78 -8.27
N GLY A 38 13.23 -10.75 -7.42
CA GLY A 38 14.45 -11.55 -7.55
C GLY A 38 15.71 -10.88 -7.04
N PHE A 39 15.59 -9.90 -6.15
CA PHE A 39 16.73 -9.29 -5.48
C PHE A 39 17.10 -10.06 -4.21
N GLU A 40 18.39 -10.26 -3.98
CA GLU A 40 18.91 -10.60 -2.66
C GLU A 40 18.94 -9.31 -1.81
N VAL A 41 18.25 -9.35 -0.64
CA VAL A 41 18.09 -8.17 0.20
C VAL A 41 19.05 -8.19 1.37
N ASP A 42 20.00 -7.26 1.37
CA ASP A 42 20.81 -6.93 2.55
C ASP A 42 19.97 -6.02 3.47
N ASP A 43 19.38 -6.63 4.50
CA ASP A 43 18.37 -6.02 5.39
C ASP A 43 19.06 -5.35 6.59
N GLN A 44 19.28 -4.04 6.53
CA GLN A 44 19.92 -3.24 7.55
C GLN A 44 18.89 -2.66 8.52
N TRP A 45 18.99 -3.04 9.79
CA TRP A 45 18.05 -2.64 10.82
C TRP A 45 18.53 -1.42 11.57
N LEU A 46 17.68 -0.41 11.62
CA LEU A 46 17.82 0.75 12.50
C LEU A 46 17.03 0.46 13.77
N THR A 47 17.74 0.10 14.82
CA THR A 47 17.13 -0.45 16.04
C THR A 47 16.83 0.61 17.10
N THR A 48 17.42 1.78 16.95
CA THR A 48 17.23 2.90 17.89
C THR A 48 16.90 4.19 17.16
N ARG A 49 16.25 5.11 17.88
CA ARG A 49 15.93 6.44 17.33
C ARG A 49 17.18 7.23 16.95
N PRO A 50 18.24 7.29 17.79
CA PRO A 50 19.48 7.96 17.41
C PRO A 50 20.16 7.40 16.14
N GLU A 51 20.10 6.08 15.92
CA GLU A 51 20.58 5.47 14.68
C GLU A 51 19.77 5.91 13.48
N THR A 52 18.45 5.93 13.61
CA THR A 52 17.55 6.41 12.56
C THR A 52 17.84 7.88 12.22
N ASP A 53 17.95 8.73 13.23
CA ASP A 53 18.23 10.16 13.04
C ASP A 53 19.64 10.41 12.46
N ALA A 54 20.63 9.58 12.81
CA ALA A 54 21.97 9.63 12.22
C ALA A 54 21.95 9.21 10.75
N PHE A 55 21.29 8.10 10.42
CA PHE A 55 21.09 7.63 9.06
C PHE A 55 20.39 8.67 8.18
N GLN A 56 19.30 9.26 8.69
CA GLN A 56 18.56 10.29 7.97
C GLN A 56 19.42 11.52 7.64
N ARG A 57 20.25 11.95 8.57
CA ARG A 57 21.18 13.08 8.35
C ARG A 57 22.31 12.74 7.40
N GLU A 58 22.84 11.51 7.46
CA GLU A 58 23.94 11.05 6.61
C GLU A 58 23.51 10.95 5.14
N HIS A 59 22.31 10.46 4.91
CA HIS A 59 21.75 10.24 3.57
C HIS A 59 20.84 11.35 3.07
N ASP A 60 20.67 12.43 3.85
CA ASP A 60 19.78 13.57 3.54
C ASP A 60 18.34 13.10 3.18
N VAL A 61 17.74 12.32 4.08
CA VAL A 61 16.40 11.76 3.93
C VAL A 61 15.56 11.99 5.18
N ASP A 62 14.27 12.21 5.00
CA ASP A 62 13.34 12.48 6.11
C ASP A 62 12.63 11.23 6.62
N THR A 63 12.64 10.14 5.83
CA THR A 63 11.82 8.95 6.08
C THR A 63 12.59 7.64 5.96
N THR A 64 12.06 6.60 6.59
CA THR A 64 12.46 5.20 6.41
C THR A 64 11.20 4.38 6.06
N PRO A 65 11.29 3.29 5.27
CA PRO A 65 12.51 2.64 4.76
C PRO A 65 13.18 3.42 3.64
N GLN A 66 14.47 3.10 3.40
CA GLN A 66 15.22 3.56 2.23
C GLN A 66 15.88 2.37 1.55
N THR A 67 15.75 2.30 0.24
CA THR A 67 16.26 1.20 -0.59
C THR A 67 17.36 1.71 -1.49
N PHE A 68 18.45 0.94 -1.60
CA PHE A 68 19.57 1.17 -2.51
C PHE A 68 19.72 -0.06 -3.42
N ILE A 69 19.83 0.16 -4.71
CA ILE A 69 20.07 -0.87 -5.73
C ILE A 69 21.37 -0.50 -6.45
N ASP A 70 22.32 -1.41 -6.51
CA ASP A 70 23.66 -1.19 -7.10
C ASP A 70 24.37 0.08 -6.56
N GLY A 71 24.09 0.43 -5.30
CA GLY A 71 24.65 1.61 -4.63
C GLY A 71 23.91 2.92 -4.95
N GLU A 72 22.91 2.91 -5.82
CA GLU A 72 22.06 4.05 -6.10
C GLU A 72 20.83 4.05 -5.19
N ARG A 73 20.52 5.20 -4.59
CA ARG A 73 19.32 5.35 -3.74
C ARG A 73 18.07 5.42 -4.60
N ILE A 74 17.19 4.46 -4.42
CA ILE A 74 15.86 4.45 -5.05
C ILE A 74 14.88 5.28 -4.22
N GLY A 75 14.87 5.08 -2.90
CA GLY A 75 13.97 5.81 -1.99
C GLY A 75 13.14 4.90 -1.10
N GLY A 76 11.95 5.36 -0.74
CA GLY A 76 11.00 4.67 0.11
C GLY A 76 10.22 3.56 -0.61
N TYR A 77 9.14 3.09 0.04
CA TYR A 77 8.32 2.01 -0.51
C TYR A 77 7.60 2.41 -1.80
N ASP A 78 7.10 3.64 -1.88
CA ASP A 78 6.35 4.12 -3.04
C ASP A 78 7.29 4.37 -4.22
N ASP A 79 8.47 4.96 -3.98
CA ASP A 79 9.52 5.12 -5.00
C ASP A 79 9.98 3.75 -5.55
N LEU A 80 10.10 2.75 -4.66
CA LEU A 80 10.45 1.39 -5.06
C LEU A 80 9.37 0.73 -5.92
N ARG A 81 8.10 0.98 -5.65
CA ARG A 81 6.97 0.52 -6.48
C ARG A 81 7.04 1.14 -7.87
N GLU A 82 7.28 2.46 -7.93
CA GLU A 82 7.43 3.17 -9.19
C GLU A 82 8.62 2.65 -10.00
N TYR A 83 9.75 2.38 -9.34
CA TYR A 83 10.93 1.76 -9.95
C TYR A 83 10.61 0.42 -10.64
N PHE A 84 9.73 -0.39 -10.05
CA PHE A 84 9.25 -1.65 -10.64
C PHE A 84 8.05 -1.48 -11.59
N GLY A 85 7.64 -0.26 -11.89
CA GLY A 85 6.53 0.03 -12.79
C GLY A 85 5.14 -0.31 -12.23
N GLU A 86 5.03 -0.45 -10.89
CA GLU A 86 3.73 -0.58 -10.23
C GLU A 86 3.08 0.81 -10.12
N TYR A 87 1.78 0.89 -10.39
CA TYR A 87 1.03 2.14 -10.21
C TYR A 87 0.99 2.55 -8.74
N VAL A 88 1.51 3.72 -8.43
CA VAL A 88 1.43 4.37 -7.12
C VAL A 88 0.45 5.54 -7.25
N PRO A 89 -0.71 5.51 -6.57
CA PRO A 89 -1.60 6.66 -6.54
C PRO A 89 -0.89 7.84 -5.86
N ASP A 90 -0.95 9.01 -6.45
CA ASP A 90 -0.46 10.23 -5.81
C ASP A 90 -1.14 10.43 -4.45
N ALA A 91 -0.40 10.92 -3.47
CA ALA A 91 -0.92 11.17 -2.11
C ALA A 91 -2.13 12.13 -2.11
N ASP A 92 -2.21 12.99 -3.12
CA ASP A 92 -3.31 13.93 -3.34
C ASP A 92 -4.46 13.35 -4.20
N GLU A 93 -4.30 12.15 -4.77
CA GLU A 93 -5.37 11.53 -5.57
C GLU A 93 -6.47 10.98 -4.68
N THR A 94 -7.55 11.74 -4.57
CA THR A 94 -8.74 11.30 -3.84
C THR A 94 -9.40 10.12 -4.59
N SER A 95 -9.18 8.91 -4.11
CA SER A 95 -9.82 7.72 -4.69
C SER A 95 -11.30 7.63 -4.28
N TYR A 96 -12.19 7.83 -5.25
CA TYR A 96 -13.63 7.63 -5.05
C TYR A 96 -14.08 6.16 -5.18
N ARG A 97 -13.14 5.23 -5.44
CA ARG A 97 -13.46 3.80 -5.62
C ARG A 97 -14.22 3.18 -4.44
N PRO A 98 -13.86 3.44 -3.15
CA PRO A 98 -14.61 2.92 -2.02
C PRO A 98 -16.04 3.50 -1.97
N VAL A 99 -16.19 4.78 -2.27
CA VAL A 99 -17.49 5.46 -2.29
C VAL A 99 -18.39 4.89 -3.39
N ILE A 100 -17.85 4.71 -4.59
CA ILE A 100 -18.57 4.09 -5.72
C ILE A 100 -18.99 2.67 -5.35
N ALA A 101 -18.14 1.89 -4.69
CA ALA A 101 -18.46 0.53 -4.27
C ALA A 101 -19.63 0.50 -3.27
N ILE A 102 -19.66 1.42 -2.29
CA ILE A 102 -20.76 1.54 -1.31
C ILE A 102 -22.07 1.85 -2.03
N PHE A 103 -22.08 2.84 -2.93
CA PHE A 103 -23.30 3.20 -3.68
C PHE A 103 -23.75 2.08 -4.63
N ALA A 104 -22.83 1.35 -5.25
CA ALA A 104 -23.17 0.20 -6.09
C ALA A 104 -23.85 -0.91 -5.28
N VAL A 105 -23.33 -1.24 -4.10
CA VAL A 105 -23.94 -2.24 -3.20
C VAL A 105 -25.31 -1.76 -2.71
N ALA A 106 -25.45 -0.51 -2.28
CA ALA A 106 -26.72 0.06 -1.85
C ALA A 106 -27.77 0.03 -2.97
N PHE A 107 -27.36 0.32 -4.20
CA PHE A 107 -28.23 0.25 -5.37
C PHE A 107 -28.72 -1.17 -5.65
N LEU A 108 -27.82 -2.17 -5.66
CA LEU A 108 -28.19 -3.57 -5.85
C LEU A 108 -29.10 -4.08 -4.76
N MET A 109 -28.86 -3.73 -3.49
CA MET A 109 -29.72 -4.08 -2.37
C MET A 109 -31.09 -3.44 -2.50
N GLY A 110 -31.18 -2.16 -2.88
CA GLY A 110 -32.44 -1.47 -3.14
C GLY A 110 -33.26 -2.15 -4.23
N LEU A 111 -32.63 -2.57 -5.33
CA LEU A 111 -33.30 -3.33 -6.39
C LEU A 111 -33.80 -4.70 -5.90
N ALA A 112 -32.99 -5.42 -5.13
CA ALA A 112 -33.37 -6.72 -4.58
C ALA A 112 -34.56 -6.64 -3.64
N VAL A 113 -34.60 -5.65 -2.73
CA VAL A 113 -35.72 -5.40 -1.84
C VAL A 113 -36.98 -5.01 -2.61
N SER A 114 -36.87 -4.13 -3.61
CA SER A 114 -37.98 -3.73 -4.47
C SER A 114 -38.58 -4.90 -5.23
N TRP A 115 -37.73 -5.76 -5.78
CA TRP A 115 -38.16 -6.99 -6.44
C TRP A 115 -38.88 -7.95 -5.50
N ALA A 116 -38.30 -8.19 -4.32
CA ALA A 116 -38.89 -9.12 -3.33
C ALA A 116 -40.22 -8.63 -2.75
N ALA A 117 -40.35 -7.31 -2.53
CA ALA A 117 -41.54 -6.73 -1.89
C ALA A 117 -42.68 -6.40 -2.87
N PHE A 118 -42.35 -6.01 -4.10
CA PHE A 118 -43.32 -5.45 -5.06
C PHE A 118 -43.33 -6.14 -6.42
N GLY A 119 -42.45 -7.11 -6.65
CA GLY A 119 -42.35 -7.84 -7.91
C GLY A 119 -41.85 -6.99 -9.11
N THR A 120 -41.42 -5.76 -8.86
CA THR A 120 -40.94 -4.84 -9.89
C THR A 120 -39.70 -4.07 -9.39
N ILE A 121 -38.77 -3.81 -10.31
CA ILE A 121 -37.53 -3.07 -10.01
C ILE A 121 -37.62 -1.56 -10.28
N PHE A 122 -38.63 -1.15 -11.07
CA PHE A 122 -38.83 0.24 -11.47
C PHE A 122 -40.00 0.88 -10.68
N THR A 123 -39.77 1.21 -9.43
CA THR A 123 -40.73 1.91 -8.60
C THR A 123 -40.09 3.05 -7.81
N VAL A 124 -40.88 4.06 -7.45
CA VAL A 124 -40.43 5.13 -6.53
C VAL A 124 -39.93 4.53 -5.22
N ARG A 125 -40.45 3.39 -4.79
CA ARG A 125 -40.02 2.64 -3.61
C ARG A 125 -38.58 2.13 -3.72
N ALA A 126 -38.10 1.73 -4.91
CA ALA A 126 -36.72 1.34 -5.09
C ALA A 126 -35.77 2.50 -4.80
N LEU A 127 -36.12 3.71 -5.20
CA LEU A 127 -35.36 4.92 -4.91
C LEU A 127 -35.35 5.25 -3.40
N GLU A 128 -36.49 5.14 -2.73
CA GLU A 128 -36.57 5.32 -1.27
C GLU A 128 -35.67 4.34 -0.52
N TRP A 129 -35.69 3.05 -0.89
CA TRP A 129 -34.83 2.03 -0.29
C TRP A 129 -33.34 2.27 -0.61
N PHE A 130 -33.04 2.69 -1.82
CA PHE A 130 -31.65 3.03 -2.19
C PHE A 130 -31.10 4.17 -1.31
N ILE A 131 -31.88 5.25 -1.14
CA ILE A 131 -31.46 6.38 -0.30
C ILE A 131 -31.29 5.93 1.16
N ALA A 132 -32.26 5.18 1.71
CA ALA A 132 -32.20 4.71 3.09
C ALA A 132 -30.99 3.80 3.36
N ILE A 133 -30.72 2.88 2.45
CA ILE A 133 -29.56 1.97 2.56
C ILE A 133 -28.24 2.75 2.42
N SER A 134 -28.18 3.69 1.48
CA SER A 134 -26.99 4.54 1.30
C SER A 134 -26.68 5.36 2.54
N MET A 135 -27.68 5.97 3.16
CA MET A 135 -27.51 6.73 4.41
C MET A 135 -27.04 5.82 5.56
N CYS A 136 -27.62 4.63 5.67
CA CYS A 136 -27.25 3.67 6.70
C CYS A 136 -25.77 3.20 6.53
N LEU A 137 -25.33 2.94 5.30
CA LEU A 137 -23.95 2.52 5.01
C LEU A 137 -22.93 3.65 5.19
N LEU A 138 -23.34 4.90 5.01
CA LEU A 138 -22.50 6.07 5.25
C LEU A 138 -22.46 6.49 6.73
N GLY A 139 -23.29 5.86 7.58
CA GLY A 139 -23.31 6.13 9.02
C GLY A 139 -24.00 7.45 9.41
N ILE A 140 -24.91 7.93 8.59
CA ILE A 140 -25.71 9.15 8.83
C ILE A 140 -27.12 8.79 9.28
#